data_95b154e63c33ed4308addefdebca636d
#
_entry.id   95b154e63c33ed4308addefdebca636d
#
_cell.length_a   1.000
_cell.length_b   1.000
_cell.length_c   1.000
_cell.angle_alpha   90.00
_cell.angle_beta   90.00
_cell.angle_gamma   90.00
#
_symmetry.space_group_name_H-M   'P 1'
#
loop_
_entity.id
_entity.type
_entity.pdbx_description
1 polymer ?
#
loop_
_entity_poly.entity_id
_entity_poly.type
_entity_poly.pdbx_seq_one_letter_code
_entity_poly.pdbx_strand_id
1 'polypeptide(L)'
;VRDFDQFDPFEQYLVSKGAAVLKVNFRGSGGFGQDKIENAYQEWGGMLLNDIADATIATQKELGLSRDNTCVVGASYGGYAALAMAYKHGDVYECAAGGMGIYNLKILRDGSDENIYSYQDDYEEMAENFWGNDEERIVDFSPQFNADKMKSRILMWHGLQDPISPILHLDLMKEALEENNIDYQS
;
A
#
# COMPACT_ATOMS: atom_id res chain seq x y z
N VAL A 1 1.10 13.54 -1.57
CA VAL A 1 1.07 13.46 -0.09
C VAL A 1 2.51 13.58 0.41
N ARG A 2 2.72 14.06 1.63
CA ARG A 2 4.03 14.17 2.28
C ARG A 2 3.84 14.07 3.79
N ASP A 3 4.68 13.31 4.45
CA ASP A 3 4.75 13.28 5.90
C ASP A 3 5.59 14.45 6.43
N PHE A 4 5.10 15.04 7.51
CA PHE A 4 5.75 16.13 8.22
C PHE A 4 6.07 15.72 9.65
N ASP A 5 7.03 16.39 10.25
CA ASP A 5 7.28 16.30 11.68
C ASP A 5 6.19 17.06 12.43
N GLN A 6 5.13 16.34 12.79
CA GLN A 6 3.97 16.86 13.51
C GLN A 6 3.40 15.80 14.45
N PHE A 7 2.63 16.23 15.44
CA PHE A 7 1.92 15.32 16.33
C PHE A 7 0.86 14.51 15.58
N ASP A 8 0.94 13.20 15.66
CA ASP A 8 -0.08 12.27 15.18
C ASP A 8 -0.53 11.34 16.32
N PRO A 9 -1.84 11.28 16.67
CA PRO A 9 -2.33 10.48 17.79
C PRO A 9 -2.09 8.98 17.61
N PHE A 10 -2.18 8.47 16.37
CA PHE A 10 -1.96 7.05 16.08
C PHE A 10 -0.50 6.66 16.28
N GLU A 11 0.42 7.48 15.76
CA GLU A 11 1.86 7.28 15.95
C GLU A 11 2.21 7.31 17.46
N GLN A 12 1.68 8.30 18.19
CA GLN A 12 1.91 8.41 19.63
C GLN A 12 1.34 7.20 20.41
N TYR A 13 0.20 6.68 19.96
CA TYR A 13 -0.34 5.45 20.52
C TYR A 13 0.62 4.27 20.32
N LEU A 14 1.15 4.07 19.11
CA LEU A 14 2.12 3.01 18.82
C LEU A 14 3.39 3.16 19.66
N VAL A 15 3.93 4.36 19.74
CA VAL A 15 5.10 4.67 20.59
C VAL A 15 4.81 4.36 22.07
N SER A 16 3.61 4.67 22.57
CA SER A 16 3.20 4.34 23.93
C SER A 16 3.15 2.83 24.23
N LYS A 17 3.06 2.01 23.16
CA LYS A 17 3.12 0.54 23.23
C LYS A 17 4.53 -0.02 23.05
N GLY A 18 5.54 0.85 22.95
CA GLY A 18 6.95 0.47 22.82
C GLY A 18 7.43 0.28 21.38
N ALA A 19 6.63 0.67 20.39
CA ALA A 19 7.05 0.65 18.99
C ALA A 19 7.93 1.85 18.63
N ALA A 20 8.89 1.67 17.74
CA ALA A 20 9.48 2.75 16.95
C ALA A 20 8.63 2.93 15.69
N VAL A 21 8.38 4.16 15.28
CA VAL A 21 7.60 4.49 14.08
C VAL A 21 8.51 5.11 13.04
N LEU A 22 8.59 4.48 11.87
CA LEU A 22 9.28 4.99 10.70
C LEU A 22 8.25 5.51 9.69
N LYS A 23 8.42 6.78 9.27
CA LYS A 23 7.67 7.37 8.15
C LYS A 23 8.61 7.63 6.99
N VAL A 24 8.22 7.21 5.79
CA VAL A 24 9.08 7.31 4.61
C VAL A 24 8.46 8.25 3.59
N ASN A 25 9.15 9.35 3.30
CA ASN A 25 8.84 10.18 2.14
C ASN A 25 9.51 9.58 0.89
N PHE A 26 8.89 8.51 0.33
CA PHE A 26 9.35 7.81 -0.86
C PHE A 26 9.22 8.69 -2.12
N ARG A 27 9.73 8.24 -3.26
CA ARG A 27 9.53 8.93 -4.55
C ARG A 27 8.03 9.16 -4.80
N GLY A 28 7.67 10.26 -5.46
CA GLY A 28 6.29 10.71 -5.59
C GLY A 28 5.78 11.55 -4.42
N SER A 29 6.49 11.62 -3.28
CA SER A 29 6.12 12.51 -2.18
C SER A 29 6.31 13.97 -2.59
N GLY A 30 5.28 14.80 -2.33
CA GLY A 30 5.27 16.22 -2.69
C GLY A 30 6.30 17.06 -1.92
N GLY A 31 6.68 18.21 -2.51
CA GLY A 31 7.56 19.18 -1.86
C GLY A 31 9.06 18.88 -1.92
N PHE A 32 9.47 17.92 -2.74
CA PHE A 32 10.87 17.53 -2.96
C PHE A 32 11.35 17.75 -4.40
N GLY A 33 10.61 18.54 -5.19
CA GLY A 33 10.90 18.83 -6.59
C GLY A 33 10.08 17.97 -7.56
N GLN A 34 9.96 18.45 -8.80
CA GLN A 34 9.17 17.81 -9.85
C GLN A 34 9.78 16.47 -10.25
N ASP A 35 11.10 16.39 -10.37
CA ASP A 35 11.81 15.17 -10.72
C ASP A 35 11.46 13.98 -9.81
N LYS A 36 11.25 14.26 -8.51
CA LYS A 36 10.87 13.21 -7.55
C LYS A 36 9.45 12.69 -7.81
N ILE A 37 8.57 13.54 -8.32
CA ILE A 37 7.20 13.16 -8.70
C ILE A 37 7.24 12.34 -9.99
N GLU A 38 7.94 12.81 -11.02
CA GLU A 38 8.04 12.14 -12.32
C GLU A 38 8.72 10.76 -12.22
N ASN A 39 9.70 10.60 -11.34
CA ASN A 39 10.33 9.31 -11.03
C ASN A 39 9.41 8.30 -10.34
N ALA A 40 8.19 8.70 -9.99
CA ALA A 40 7.16 7.83 -9.43
C ALA A 40 6.16 7.33 -10.49
N TYR A 41 6.19 7.90 -11.68
CA TYR A 41 5.26 7.53 -12.73
C TYR A 41 5.41 6.07 -13.13
N GLN A 42 4.27 5.38 -13.21
CA GLN A 42 4.17 3.95 -13.49
C GLN A 42 4.93 3.02 -12.52
N GLU A 43 5.26 3.52 -11.34
CA GLU A 43 6.04 2.81 -10.32
C GLU A 43 5.25 2.56 -9.02
N TRP A 44 3.93 2.66 -9.06
CA TRP A 44 3.06 2.58 -7.89
C TRP A 44 3.29 1.30 -7.06
N GLY A 45 3.41 0.15 -7.72
CA GLY A 45 3.75 -1.14 -7.10
C GLY A 45 5.20 -1.57 -7.32
N GLY A 46 6.04 -0.68 -7.84
CA GLY A 46 7.45 -0.93 -8.16
C GLY A 46 8.41 -0.20 -7.23
N MET A 47 9.10 0.79 -7.78
CA MET A 47 10.17 1.50 -7.08
C MET A 47 9.72 2.28 -5.84
N LEU A 48 8.42 2.70 -5.75
CA LEU A 48 7.89 3.33 -4.54
C LEU A 48 7.97 2.38 -3.35
N LEU A 49 7.62 1.12 -3.58
CA LEU A 49 7.67 0.07 -2.55
C LEU A 49 9.12 -0.27 -2.18
N ASN A 50 10.02 -0.28 -3.15
CA ASN A 50 11.44 -0.50 -2.88
C ASN A 50 12.03 0.59 -1.98
N ASP A 51 11.69 1.87 -2.22
CA ASP A 51 12.14 2.97 -1.36
C ASP A 51 11.71 2.77 0.11
N ILE A 52 10.48 2.28 0.34
CA ILE A 52 9.96 1.99 1.68
C ILE A 52 10.70 0.79 2.29
N ALA A 53 10.90 -0.28 1.53
CA ALA A 53 11.62 -1.47 1.99
C ALA A 53 13.07 -1.15 2.34
N ASP A 54 13.78 -0.40 1.49
CA ASP A 54 15.17 -0.01 1.71
C ASP A 54 15.34 0.85 2.97
N ALA A 55 14.45 1.83 3.18
CA ALA A 55 14.43 2.64 4.39
C ALA A 55 14.17 1.78 5.64
N THR A 56 13.26 0.81 5.55
CA THR A 56 12.96 -0.13 6.64
C THR A 56 14.17 -0.99 6.97
N ILE A 57 14.82 -1.58 5.96
CA ILE A 57 16.02 -2.43 6.14
C ILE A 57 17.16 -1.61 6.79
N ALA A 58 17.35 -0.37 6.33
CA ALA A 58 18.37 0.51 6.93
C ALA A 58 18.07 0.79 8.41
N THR A 59 16.80 1.06 8.75
CA THR A 59 16.36 1.31 10.12
C THR A 59 16.44 0.05 10.99
N GLN A 60 16.05 -1.12 10.46
CA GLN A 60 16.23 -2.40 11.15
C GLN A 60 17.69 -2.61 11.55
N LYS A 61 18.60 -2.37 10.62
CA LYS A 61 20.05 -2.50 10.88
C LYS A 61 20.54 -1.52 11.94
N GLU A 62 20.09 -0.27 11.90
CA GLU A 62 20.47 0.76 12.86
C GLU A 62 19.99 0.46 14.28
N LEU A 63 18.74 -0.02 14.40
CA LEU A 63 18.10 -0.28 15.69
C LEU A 63 18.29 -1.71 16.20
N GLY A 64 18.97 -2.59 15.46
CA GLY A 64 19.11 -4.01 15.80
C GLY A 64 17.81 -4.79 15.73
N LEU A 65 16.90 -4.39 14.84
CA LEU A 65 15.62 -5.05 14.59
C LEU A 65 15.71 -6.06 13.45
N SER A 66 14.70 -6.91 13.33
CA SER A 66 14.58 -7.89 12.26
C SER A 66 13.14 -7.92 11.72
N ARG A 67 12.89 -8.76 10.73
CA ARG A 67 11.55 -9.05 10.22
C ARG A 67 10.56 -9.32 11.36
N ASP A 68 10.93 -10.16 12.33
CA ASP A 68 10.03 -10.69 13.37
C ASP A 68 9.43 -9.62 14.30
N ASN A 69 9.99 -8.40 14.28
CA ASN A 69 9.49 -7.26 15.06
C ASN A 69 9.24 -6.00 14.20
N THR A 70 9.02 -6.22 12.90
CA THR A 70 8.75 -5.14 11.95
C THR A 70 7.41 -5.37 11.26
N CYS A 71 6.52 -4.38 11.31
CA CYS A 71 5.25 -4.38 10.60
C CYS A 71 5.13 -3.14 9.71
N VAL A 72 4.41 -3.27 8.62
CA VAL A 72 4.02 -2.15 7.77
C VAL A 72 2.54 -1.85 7.97
N VAL A 73 2.19 -0.58 8.11
CA VAL A 73 0.80 -0.14 8.29
C VAL A 73 0.53 1.12 7.48
N GLY A 74 -0.66 1.18 6.89
CA GLY A 74 -1.07 2.36 6.14
C GLY A 74 -2.53 2.34 5.73
N ALA A 75 -3.00 3.48 5.22
CA ALA A 75 -4.36 3.68 4.74
C ALA A 75 -4.36 4.28 3.33
N SER A 76 -5.43 4.06 2.56
CA SER A 76 -5.54 4.49 1.16
C SER A 76 -4.38 3.92 0.33
N TYR A 77 -3.57 4.76 -0.34
CA TYR A 77 -2.33 4.29 -0.98
C TYR A 77 -1.44 3.51 0.01
N GLY A 78 -1.33 3.95 1.27
CA GLY A 78 -0.59 3.23 2.30
C GLY A 78 -1.20 1.86 2.63
N GLY A 79 -2.52 1.71 2.55
CA GLY A 79 -3.21 0.43 2.69
C GLY A 79 -2.89 -0.54 1.55
N TYR A 80 -2.90 -0.03 0.33
CA TYR A 80 -2.40 -0.73 -0.86
C TYR A 80 -0.94 -1.15 -0.68
N ALA A 81 -0.06 -0.19 -0.34
CA ALA A 81 1.36 -0.44 -0.17
C ALA A 81 1.64 -1.49 0.92
N ALA A 82 0.91 -1.45 2.04
CA ALA A 82 1.08 -2.42 3.12
C ALA A 82 0.83 -3.86 2.63
N LEU A 83 -0.25 -4.10 1.90
CA LEU A 83 -0.53 -5.44 1.36
C LEU A 83 0.41 -5.81 0.21
N ALA A 84 0.81 -4.84 -0.62
CA ALA A 84 1.81 -5.08 -1.65
C ALA A 84 3.17 -5.47 -1.06
N MET A 85 3.56 -4.88 0.07
CA MET A 85 4.76 -5.28 0.83
C MET A 85 4.69 -6.73 1.32
N ALA A 86 3.51 -7.24 1.65
CA ALA A 86 3.36 -8.60 2.15
C ALA A 86 3.80 -9.67 1.12
N TYR A 87 3.70 -9.39 -0.19
CA TYR A 87 4.17 -10.32 -1.21
C TYR A 87 5.48 -9.87 -1.88
N LYS A 88 5.70 -8.58 -2.10
CA LYS A 88 6.93 -8.09 -2.75
C LYS A 88 8.14 -8.08 -1.81
N HIS A 89 7.92 -7.75 -0.55
CA HIS A 89 8.96 -7.60 0.49
C HIS A 89 8.58 -8.33 1.78
N GLY A 90 7.84 -9.44 1.70
CA GLY A 90 7.40 -10.20 2.87
C GLY A 90 8.54 -10.78 3.72
N ASP A 91 9.77 -10.77 3.21
CA ASP A 91 10.97 -11.12 3.97
C ASP A 91 11.45 -9.98 4.89
N VAL A 92 10.88 -8.78 4.75
CA VAL A 92 11.19 -7.60 5.57
C VAL A 92 10.18 -7.41 6.71
N TYR A 93 8.92 -7.83 6.48
CA TYR A 93 7.80 -7.54 7.38
C TYR A 93 7.14 -8.82 7.90
N GLU A 94 7.02 -8.93 9.22
CA GLU A 94 6.24 -9.99 9.90
C GLU A 94 4.74 -9.78 9.74
N CYS A 95 4.29 -8.53 9.72
CA CYS A 95 2.89 -8.20 9.53
C CYS A 95 2.67 -7.00 8.62
N ALA A 96 1.54 -7.00 7.92
CA ALA A 96 1.06 -5.96 7.05
C ALA A 96 -0.38 -5.59 7.42
N ALA A 97 -0.63 -4.32 7.70
CA ALA A 97 -1.93 -3.82 8.10
C ALA A 97 -2.41 -2.74 7.14
N GLY A 98 -3.40 -3.07 6.32
CA GLY A 98 -3.92 -2.22 5.24
C GLY A 98 -5.35 -1.74 5.50
N GLY A 99 -5.54 -0.42 5.52
CA GLY A 99 -6.84 0.21 5.63
C GLY A 99 -7.27 0.90 4.34
N MET A 100 -8.51 0.68 3.91
CA MET A 100 -9.13 1.40 2.78
C MET A 100 -8.24 1.40 1.52
N GLY A 101 -7.53 0.29 1.28
CA GLY A 101 -6.57 0.15 0.19
C GLY A 101 -7.25 -0.22 -1.13
N ILE A 102 -6.59 0.10 -2.22
CA ILE A 102 -6.97 -0.33 -3.56
C ILE A 102 -6.21 -1.62 -3.88
N TYR A 103 -6.86 -2.76 -3.75
CA TYR A 103 -6.17 -4.06 -3.88
C TYR A 103 -6.27 -4.69 -5.26
N ASN A 104 -7.09 -4.12 -6.16
CA ASN A 104 -7.22 -4.53 -7.55
C ASN A 104 -7.17 -3.30 -8.47
N LEU A 105 -6.03 -3.08 -9.11
CA LEU A 105 -5.83 -1.95 -10.03
C LEU A 105 -6.60 -2.12 -11.34
N LYS A 106 -7.02 -3.35 -11.67
CA LYS A 106 -7.80 -3.63 -12.88
C LYS A 106 -9.21 -3.03 -12.78
N ILE A 107 -9.86 -3.17 -11.61
CA ILE A 107 -11.16 -2.55 -11.34
C ILE A 107 -11.04 -1.03 -11.46
N LEU A 108 -9.98 -0.48 -10.92
CA LEU A 108 -9.71 0.96 -10.99
C LEU A 108 -9.54 1.41 -12.45
N ARG A 109 -8.74 0.71 -13.25
CA ARG A 109 -8.51 1.02 -14.67
C ARG A 109 -9.76 0.85 -15.53
N ASP A 110 -10.47 -0.26 -15.37
CA ASP A 110 -11.58 -0.64 -16.24
C ASP A 110 -12.88 0.13 -15.90
N GLY A 111 -12.80 0.96 -14.85
CA GLY A 111 -13.92 1.80 -14.46
C GLY A 111 -15.15 1.05 -13.96
N SER A 112 -14.99 -0.16 -13.47
CA SER A 112 -16.08 -0.92 -12.86
C SER A 112 -16.47 -0.41 -11.48
N ASP A 113 -15.81 0.64 -11.02
CA ASP A 113 -16.13 1.36 -9.81
C ASP A 113 -16.82 2.68 -10.13
N GLU A 114 -18.15 2.65 -10.15
CA GLU A 114 -18.99 3.81 -10.50
C GLU A 114 -18.77 5.05 -9.59
N ASN A 115 -18.13 4.89 -8.43
CA ASN A 115 -17.92 5.97 -7.48
C ASN A 115 -16.64 6.78 -7.75
N ILE A 116 -15.66 6.23 -8.44
CA ILE A 116 -14.40 6.93 -8.79
C ILE A 116 -14.61 7.93 -9.94
N TYR A 117 -15.69 7.81 -10.70
CA TYR A 117 -15.98 8.62 -11.89
C TYR A 117 -16.30 10.10 -11.67
N SER A 118 -16.42 10.58 -10.45
CA SER A 118 -16.64 12.01 -10.21
C SER A 118 -15.47 12.92 -10.63
N TYR A 119 -14.34 12.32 -11.03
CA TYR A 119 -13.12 12.99 -11.50
C TYR A 119 -12.70 12.58 -12.91
N GLN A 120 -13.63 12.30 -13.79
CA GLN A 120 -13.46 11.65 -15.09
C GLN A 120 -12.42 12.29 -16.02
N ASP A 121 -12.32 13.62 -16.02
CA ASP A 121 -11.42 14.34 -16.94
C ASP A 121 -9.92 14.17 -16.57
N ASP A 122 -9.61 13.96 -15.27
CA ASP A 122 -8.23 13.79 -14.79
C ASP A 122 -7.85 12.30 -14.59
N TYR A 123 -8.83 11.38 -14.70
CA TYR A 123 -8.65 9.99 -14.34
C TYR A 123 -7.77 9.21 -15.32
N GLU A 124 -7.94 9.40 -16.63
CA GLU A 124 -7.13 8.73 -17.65
C GLU A 124 -5.66 9.13 -17.55
N GLU A 125 -5.39 10.43 -17.36
CA GLU A 125 -4.03 10.94 -17.14
C GLU A 125 -3.45 10.41 -15.81
N MET A 126 -4.26 10.36 -14.77
CA MET A 126 -3.84 9.81 -13.47
C MET A 126 -3.52 8.31 -13.58
N ALA A 127 -4.36 7.53 -14.27
CA ALA A 127 -4.16 6.11 -14.46
C ALA A 127 -2.87 5.83 -15.25
N GLU A 128 -2.65 6.55 -16.35
CA GLU A 128 -1.44 6.42 -17.16
C GLU A 128 -0.19 6.78 -16.37
N ASN A 129 -0.25 7.83 -15.54
CA ASN A 129 0.88 8.28 -14.74
C ASN A 129 1.20 7.34 -13.55
N PHE A 130 0.21 6.72 -12.91
CA PHE A 130 0.46 5.94 -11.68
C PHE A 130 0.77 4.46 -11.95
N TRP A 131 0.06 3.79 -12.85
CA TRP A 131 0.27 2.35 -13.12
C TRP A 131 0.37 2.00 -14.60
N GLY A 132 0.03 2.93 -15.51
CA GLY A 132 0.03 2.70 -16.96
C GLY A 132 -1.05 1.71 -17.42
N ASN A 133 -0.98 1.34 -18.70
CA ASN A 133 -1.95 0.45 -19.35
C ASN A 133 -1.41 -0.97 -19.60
N ASP A 134 -0.25 -1.31 -19.05
CA ASP A 134 0.35 -2.63 -19.20
C ASP A 134 -0.37 -3.65 -18.30
N GLU A 135 -0.98 -4.66 -18.92
CA GLU A 135 -1.80 -5.67 -18.22
C GLU A 135 -0.96 -6.52 -17.24
N GLU A 136 0.25 -6.90 -17.62
CA GLU A 136 1.13 -7.70 -16.77
C GLU A 136 1.55 -6.90 -15.53
N ARG A 137 1.85 -5.62 -15.72
CA ARG A 137 2.17 -4.70 -14.61
C ARG A 137 0.98 -4.49 -13.67
N ILE A 138 -0.22 -4.29 -14.22
CA ILE A 138 -1.45 -4.12 -13.42
C ILE A 138 -1.69 -5.34 -12.55
N VAL A 139 -1.52 -6.53 -13.10
CA VAL A 139 -1.64 -7.80 -12.35
C VAL A 139 -0.52 -7.91 -11.29
N ASP A 140 0.75 -7.66 -11.66
CA ASP A 140 1.88 -7.71 -10.74
C ASP A 140 1.76 -6.70 -9.59
N PHE A 141 1.16 -5.54 -9.84
CA PHE A 141 0.99 -4.50 -8.84
C PHE A 141 -0.27 -4.66 -7.98
N SER A 142 -1.19 -5.55 -8.33
CA SER A 142 -2.44 -5.74 -7.58
C SER A 142 -2.30 -6.80 -6.50
N PRO A 143 -2.39 -6.46 -5.20
CA PRO A 143 -2.33 -7.41 -4.09
C PRO A 143 -3.28 -8.59 -4.24
N GLN A 144 -4.50 -8.37 -4.75
CA GLN A 144 -5.49 -9.43 -4.95
C GLN A 144 -4.97 -10.57 -5.83
N PHE A 145 -4.27 -10.26 -6.92
CA PHE A 145 -3.75 -11.27 -7.84
C PHE A 145 -2.46 -11.94 -7.37
N ASN A 146 -1.91 -11.49 -6.25
CA ASN A 146 -0.65 -11.99 -5.67
C ASN A 146 -0.83 -12.49 -4.23
N ALA A 147 -2.06 -12.81 -3.84
CA ALA A 147 -2.36 -13.30 -2.49
C ALA A 147 -1.57 -14.56 -2.15
N ASP A 148 -1.40 -15.48 -3.11
CA ASP A 148 -0.62 -16.73 -2.98
C ASP A 148 0.86 -16.51 -2.60
N LYS A 149 1.39 -15.31 -2.84
CA LYS A 149 2.79 -14.96 -2.56
C LYS A 149 2.98 -14.22 -1.24
N MET A 150 1.90 -13.93 -0.50
CA MET A 150 1.99 -13.18 0.75
C MET A 150 2.65 -14.01 1.85
N LYS A 151 3.62 -13.41 2.55
CA LYS A 151 4.42 -14.04 3.60
C LYS A 151 4.19 -13.43 4.99
N SER A 152 3.51 -12.29 5.06
CA SER A 152 3.25 -11.54 6.28
C SER A 152 1.88 -11.90 6.86
N ARG A 153 1.69 -11.75 8.17
CA ARG A 153 0.36 -11.78 8.78
C ARG A 153 -0.44 -10.56 8.33
N ILE A 154 -1.68 -10.77 7.92
CA ILE A 154 -2.50 -9.74 7.28
C ILE A 154 -3.58 -9.23 8.25
N LEU A 155 -3.69 -7.91 8.38
CA LEU A 155 -4.81 -7.21 8.98
C LEU A 155 -5.37 -6.22 7.97
N MET A 156 -6.68 -6.20 7.80
CA MET A 156 -7.36 -5.24 6.93
C MET A 156 -8.49 -4.55 7.67
N TRP A 157 -8.79 -3.31 7.29
CA TRP A 157 -10.01 -2.62 7.72
C TRP A 157 -10.52 -1.69 6.63
N HIS A 158 -11.83 -1.47 6.58
CA HIS A 158 -12.43 -0.65 5.54
C HIS A 158 -13.71 0.01 6.02
N GLY A 159 -13.99 1.23 5.55
CA GLY A 159 -15.26 1.89 5.79
C GLY A 159 -16.35 1.34 4.86
N LEU A 160 -17.51 0.96 5.41
CA LEU A 160 -18.63 0.42 4.60
C LEU A 160 -19.18 1.43 3.58
N GLN A 161 -18.94 2.72 3.78
CA GLN A 161 -19.44 3.81 2.93
C GLN A 161 -18.29 4.68 2.45
N ASP A 162 -17.13 4.05 2.14
CA ASP A 162 -15.99 4.78 1.58
C ASP A 162 -16.30 5.16 0.12
N PRO A 163 -16.37 6.47 -0.19
CA PRO A 163 -16.70 6.92 -1.55
C PRO A 163 -15.49 6.99 -2.48
N ILE A 164 -14.27 6.76 -1.97
CA ILE A 164 -13.03 6.90 -2.73
C ILE A 164 -12.43 5.53 -3.05
N SER A 165 -12.41 4.65 -2.05
CA SER A 165 -11.99 3.25 -2.20
C SER A 165 -13.15 2.36 -1.76
N PRO A 166 -13.96 1.86 -2.68
CA PRO A 166 -15.12 1.06 -2.32
C PRO A 166 -14.79 -0.22 -1.56
N ILE A 167 -15.71 -0.64 -0.71
CA ILE A 167 -15.62 -1.87 0.09
C ILE A 167 -15.35 -3.12 -0.79
N LEU A 168 -15.72 -3.07 -2.07
CA LEU A 168 -15.45 -4.12 -3.05
C LEU A 168 -13.97 -4.54 -3.05
N HIS A 169 -13.03 -3.60 -2.89
CA HIS A 169 -11.60 -3.93 -2.82
C HIS A 169 -11.27 -4.84 -1.63
N LEU A 170 -11.88 -4.59 -0.47
CA LEU A 170 -11.72 -5.46 0.70
C LEU A 170 -12.33 -6.84 0.45
N ASP A 171 -13.54 -6.90 -0.09
CA ASP A 171 -14.26 -8.17 -0.31
C ASP A 171 -13.49 -9.07 -1.28
N LEU A 172 -13.05 -8.55 -2.42
CA LEU A 172 -12.23 -9.28 -3.38
C LEU A 172 -10.87 -9.72 -2.81
N MET A 173 -10.27 -8.89 -1.97
CA MET A 173 -9.01 -9.27 -1.30
C MET A 173 -9.21 -10.41 -0.31
N LYS A 174 -10.32 -10.40 0.45
CA LYS A 174 -10.69 -11.50 1.35
C LYS A 174 -10.91 -12.81 0.60
N GLU A 175 -11.67 -12.76 -0.50
CA GLU A 175 -11.88 -13.92 -1.37
C GLU A 175 -10.54 -14.51 -1.85
N ALA A 176 -9.62 -13.65 -2.32
CA ALA A 176 -8.32 -14.08 -2.79
C ALA A 176 -7.45 -14.71 -1.68
N LEU A 177 -7.49 -14.17 -0.46
CA LEU A 177 -6.79 -14.73 0.69
C LEU A 177 -7.37 -16.09 1.09
N GLU A 178 -8.70 -16.23 1.12
CA GLU A 178 -9.41 -17.47 1.45
C GLU A 178 -9.12 -18.57 0.43
N GLU A 179 -9.15 -18.26 -0.87
CA GLU A 179 -8.83 -19.20 -1.96
C GLU A 179 -7.39 -19.72 -1.86
N ASN A 180 -6.48 -18.93 -1.34
CA ASN A 180 -5.08 -19.29 -1.17
C ASN A 180 -4.74 -19.80 0.24
N ASN A 181 -5.72 -19.98 1.13
CA ASN A 181 -5.57 -20.43 2.51
C ASN A 181 -4.60 -19.55 3.33
N ILE A 182 -4.64 -18.24 3.12
CA ILE A 182 -3.87 -17.26 3.87
C ILE A 182 -4.72 -16.71 5.02
N ASP A 183 -4.23 -16.85 6.24
CA ASP A 183 -4.91 -16.33 7.42
C ASP A 183 -4.87 -14.81 7.46
N TYR A 184 -5.99 -14.18 7.79
CA TYR A 184 -6.12 -12.73 7.93
C TYR A 184 -7.08 -12.34 9.02
N GLN A 185 -7.03 -11.06 9.43
CA GLN A 185 -8.03 -10.40 10.27
C GLN A 185 -8.64 -9.23 9.51
N SER A 186 -9.97 -9.01 9.67
CA SER A 186 -10.65 -7.87 9.03
C SER A 186 -11.80 -7.35 9.90
#